data_9d6d82d81e027751e081561528e01f5a
#
_entry.id   9d6d82d81e027751e081561528e01f5a
#
_cell.length_a   1.000
_cell.length_b   1.000
_cell.length_c   1.000
_cell.angle_alpha   90.00
_cell.angle_beta   90.00
_cell.angle_gamma   90.00
#
_symmetry.space_group_name_H-M   'P 1'
#
loop_
_entity.id
_entity.type
_entity.pdbx_description
1 polymer ?
#
loop_
_entity_poly.entity_id
_entity_poly.type
_entity_poly.pdbx_seq_one_letter_code
_entity_poly.pdbx_strand_id
1 'polypeptide(L)'
;MQLNEREGIEGLTFVVTGGAGFVGSALCLELKRRGAKDVRALDPRTSSPWFQRLKQNGVVCLSVDVSQKRDVKKALREADCVFHVASYGMSGKEMLQVGHIDEVNITGTCHILDACLEFGIKRLVYVSTYNVVFGGTEIVNGNEALNYFLIDDHVDAYGRSKSIAEQLVLKSNGCHSKEKQGAILHTCAIRPAAIYGPGEERHVPRILNLAKMGLLPCKIGDDSVKSDWVYIDNLVDALLLASMALLDDIPGREGPPVASGQAYFINDGAPVNSFAFLRPLLLSLDYDFPKSTISVHHALILARICSCIYTLLYPWLKCSWLPQPLLPAEVYKVGVTHYFSPLKAKEELGYVPRVSPHEGMAATISYYQERKRKAIDGPTIFAWLFCIIGMSLLFCSAFIPHPYLGQMEWARSLHLFVFRSQFLLRIVFFVAVALHGMEAVYAWYLARRVDPYNANGWFWQTFLLGFFSLRFLLKRAKK
;
A
#
# COMPACT_ATOMS: atom_id res chain seq x y z
N MET A 1 -13.47 12.79 -30.93
CA MET A 1 -12.20 13.38 -31.41
C MET A 1 -11.10 12.74 -30.57
N GLN A 2 -10.17 11.98 -31.17
CA GLN A 2 -9.05 11.43 -30.40
C GLN A 2 -8.03 12.56 -30.19
N LEU A 3 -7.92 13.05 -28.96
CA LEU A 3 -6.87 13.99 -28.57
C LEU A 3 -5.51 13.30 -28.69
N ASN A 4 -4.50 14.05 -29.12
CA ASN A 4 -3.11 13.53 -29.13
C ASN A 4 -2.65 13.30 -27.69
N GLU A 5 -1.84 12.30 -27.40
CA GLU A 5 -1.30 11.98 -26.06
C GLU A 5 -0.63 13.17 -25.35
N ARG A 6 -0.22 14.20 -26.06
CA ARG A 6 0.42 15.41 -25.52
C ARG A 6 -0.53 16.60 -25.35
N GLU A 7 -1.71 16.52 -25.95
CA GLU A 7 -2.66 17.62 -25.92
C GLU A 7 -3.14 17.93 -24.49
N GLY A 8 -3.10 19.20 -24.11
CA GLY A 8 -3.43 19.62 -22.75
C GLY A 8 -2.41 19.22 -21.68
N ILE A 9 -1.23 18.69 -22.08
CA ILE A 9 -0.11 18.34 -21.19
C ILE A 9 1.17 19.07 -21.58
N GLU A 10 1.51 19.07 -22.87
CA GLU A 10 2.75 19.68 -23.36
C GLU A 10 2.80 21.18 -23.03
N GLY A 11 3.93 21.63 -22.51
CA GLY A 11 4.16 23.03 -22.17
C GLY A 11 3.47 23.54 -20.92
N LEU A 12 2.66 22.73 -20.22
CA LEU A 12 1.90 23.12 -19.03
C LEU A 12 2.58 22.70 -17.72
N THR A 13 2.18 23.33 -16.63
CA THR A 13 2.67 23.10 -15.27
C THR A 13 1.65 22.29 -14.46
N PHE A 14 2.13 21.17 -13.91
CA PHE A 14 1.32 20.24 -13.13
C PHE A 14 1.81 20.14 -11.70
N VAL A 15 0.85 20.05 -10.76
CA VAL A 15 1.12 19.75 -9.37
C VAL A 15 0.48 18.40 -9.02
N VAL A 16 1.27 17.49 -8.44
CA VAL A 16 0.83 16.18 -8.01
C VAL A 16 1.05 16.05 -6.51
N THR A 17 -0.01 16.05 -5.71
CA THR A 17 0.08 15.78 -4.27
C THR A 17 0.20 14.29 -4.03
N GLY A 18 0.91 13.88 -2.96
CA GLY A 18 1.27 12.47 -2.78
C GLY A 18 2.25 11.98 -3.86
N GLY A 19 3.05 12.91 -4.41
CA GLY A 19 3.93 12.68 -5.55
C GLY A 19 5.07 11.68 -5.30
N ALA A 20 5.45 11.43 -4.04
CA ALA A 20 6.41 10.39 -3.68
C ALA A 20 5.74 9.04 -3.31
N GLY A 21 4.45 8.90 -3.55
CA GLY A 21 3.72 7.64 -3.45
C GLY A 21 3.75 6.84 -4.74
N PHE A 22 3.18 5.63 -4.70
CA PHE A 22 3.14 4.71 -5.84
C PHE A 22 2.45 5.31 -7.07
N VAL A 23 1.22 5.80 -6.93
CA VAL A 23 0.45 6.41 -8.03
C VAL A 23 1.04 7.76 -8.42
N GLY A 24 1.34 8.62 -7.44
CA GLY A 24 1.83 9.98 -7.72
C GLY A 24 3.17 9.99 -8.45
N SER A 25 4.09 9.08 -8.11
CA SER A 25 5.39 8.99 -8.78
C SER A 25 5.27 8.51 -10.22
N ALA A 26 4.43 7.50 -10.48
CA ALA A 26 4.16 7.01 -11.83
C ALA A 26 3.54 8.11 -12.71
N LEU A 27 2.56 8.84 -12.17
CA LEU A 27 1.93 9.96 -12.84
C LEU A 27 2.93 11.10 -13.14
N CYS A 28 3.78 11.49 -12.19
CA CYS A 28 4.80 12.52 -12.41
C CYS A 28 5.75 12.16 -13.55
N LEU A 29 6.20 10.91 -13.60
CA LEU A 29 7.09 10.43 -14.66
C LEU A 29 6.41 10.45 -16.03
N GLU A 30 5.16 10.03 -16.10
CA GLU A 30 4.40 10.02 -17.34
C GLU A 30 4.07 11.44 -17.84
N LEU A 31 3.74 12.37 -16.95
CA LEU A 31 3.58 13.80 -17.30
C LEU A 31 4.86 14.37 -17.93
N LYS A 32 6.03 14.08 -17.35
CA LYS A 32 7.32 14.49 -17.95
C LYS A 32 7.55 13.84 -19.31
N ARG A 33 7.24 12.56 -19.46
CA ARG A 33 7.35 11.84 -20.73
C ARG A 33 6.48 12.47 -21.83
N ARG A 34 5.28 12.96 -21.47
CA ARG A 34 4.35 13.61 -22.40
C ARG A 34 4.66 15.10 -22.66
N GLY A 35 5.76 15.64 -22.11
CA GLY A 35 6.25 16.96 -22.43
C GLY A 35 5.74 18.08 -21.52
N ALA A 36 5.25 17.76 -20.31
CA ALA A 36 4.92 18.78 -19.32
C ALA A 36 6.12 19.71 -19.05
N LYS A 37 5.91 21.03 -19.08
CA LYS A 37 6.94 22.04 -18.81
C LYS A 37 7.51 21.90 -17.41
N ASP A 38 6.64 21.90 -16.41
CA ASP A 38 6.99 21.72 -15.01
C ASP A 38 6.07 20.69 -14.36
N VAL A 39 6.67 19.80 -13.57
CA VAL A 39 5.92 18.82 -12.76
C VAL A 39 6.43 18.92 -11.32
N ARG A 40 5.54 19.30 -10.39
CA ARG A 40 5.84 19.46 -8.97
C ARG A 40 5.23 18.30 -8.20
N ALA A 41 6.07 17.46 -7.61
CA ALA A 41 5.70 16.36 -6.73
C ALA A 41 5.68 16.83 -5.27
N LEU A 42 4.51 16.89 -4.64
CA LEU A 42 4.34 17.30 -3.24
C LEU A 42 4.17 16.07 -2.36
N ASP A 43 5.04 15.87 -1.38
CA ASP A 43 4.92 14.79 -0.39
C ASP A 43 5.76 15.13 0.85
N PRO A 44 5.28 14.87 2.08
CA PRO A 44 6.08 15.10 3.28
C PRO A 44 7.26 14.11 3.42
N ARG A 45 7.23 12.96 2.73
CA ARG A 45 8.23 11.88 2.82
C ARG A 45 9.44 12.12 1.94
N THR A 46 10.32 13.03 2.33
CA THR A 46 11.52 13.43 1.55
C THR A 46 12.55 12.31 1.37
N SER A 47 12.55 11.29 2.24
CA SER A 47 13.44 10.12 2.17
C SER A 47 12.92 8.99 1.28
N SER A 48 11.76 9.15 0.64
CA SER A 48 11.20 8.15 -0.26
C SER A 48 12.16 7.86 -1.43
N PRO A 49 12.40 6.58 -1.79
CA PRO A 49 13.19 6.21 -2.97
C PRO A 49 12.66 6.85 -4.26
N TRP A 50 11.35 7.12 -4.31
CA TRP A 50 10.70 7.76 -5.43
C TRP A 50 11.19 9.20 -5.65
N PHE A 51 11.46 9.98 -4.59
CA PHE A 51 11.97 11.34 -4.74
C PHE A 51 13.30 11.41 -5.48
N GLN A 52 14.22 10.48 -5.22
CA GLN A 52 15.49 10.43 -5.95
C GLN A 52 15.25 10.15 -7.44
N ARG A 53 14.42 9.18 -7.76
CA ARG A 53 14.06 8.82 -9.14
C ARG A 53 13.35 9.98 -9.86
N LEU A 54 12.43 10.66 -9.19
CA LEU A 54 11.71 11.81 -9.74
C LEU A 54 12.64 12.96 -10.07
N LYS A 55 13.56 13.33 -9.15
CA LYS A 55 14.58 14.37 -9.37
C LYS A 55 15.48 14.05 -10.57
N GLN A 56 15.91 12.81 -10.71
CA GLN A 56 16.72 12.36 -11.85
C GLN A 56 16.00 12.51 -13.20
N ASN A 57 14.66 12.50 -13.20
CA ASN A 57 13.81 12.71 -14.38
C ASN A 57 13.28 14.14 -14.52
N GLY A 58 13.88 15.11 -13.82
CA GLY A 58 13.53 16.53 -13.96
C GLY A 58 12.19 16.93 -13.32
N VAL A 59 11.70 16.17 -12.32
CA VAL A 59 10.53 16.52 -11.51
C VAL A 59 10.97 17.35 -10.31
N VAL A 60 10.28 18.45 -10.04
CA VAL A 60 10.51 19.31 -8.88
C VAL A 60 9.85 18.67 -7.65
N CYS A 61 10.67 18.16 -6.72
CA CYS A 61 10.20 17.49 -5.52
C CYS A 61 10.17 18.47 -4.34
N LEU A 62 8.99 18.70 -3.77
CA LEU A 62 8.76 19.63 -2.67
C LEU A 62 8.28 18.89 -1.43
N SER A 63 8.89 19.19 -0.27
CA SER A 63 8.42 18.68 1.02
C SER A 63 7.21 19.49 1.47
N VAL A 64 6.03 18.98 1.18
CA VAL A 64 4.75 19.66 1.50
C VAL A 64 3.77 18.64 2.06
N ASP A 65 3.23 18.95 3.23
CA ASP A 65 2.09 18.27 3.81
C ASP A 65 0.81 19.03 3.42
N VAL A 66 -0.17 18.32 2.85
CA VAL A 66 -1.43 18.92 2.41
C VAL A 66 -2.27 19.51 3.58
N SER A 67 -2.01 19.03 4.81
CA SER A 67 -2.62 19.62 6.02
C SER A 67 -2.12 21.04 6.32
N GLN A 68 -0.98 21.45 5.72
CA GLN A 68 -0.36 22.75 5.96
C GLN A 68 -0.75 23.76 4.87
N LYS A 69 -1.82 24.52 5.09
CA LYS A 69 -2.40 25.48 4.13
C LYS A 69 -1.38 26.41 3.48
N ARG A 70 -0.43 26.95 4.27
CA ARG A 70 0.58 27.91 3.78
C ARG A 70 1.52 27.29 2.73
N ASP A 71 1.93 26.04 2.96
CA ASP A 71 2.88 25.38 2.07
C ASP A 71 2.20 24.87 0.81
N VAL A 72 0.95 24.40 0.92
CA VAL A 72 0.08 24.09 -0.22
C VAL A 72 -0.05 25.30 -1.14
N LYS A 73 -0.41 26.48 -0.60
CA LYS A 73 -0.55 27.71 -1.39
C LYS A 73 0.73 28.08 -2.14
N LYS A 74 1.91 27.96 -1.50
CA LYS A 74 3.19 28.25 -2.17
C LYS A 74 3.46 27.31 -3.34
N ALA A 75 3.16 26.02 -3.16
CA ALA A 75 3.45 24.98 -4.13
C ALA A 75 2.53 25.00 -5.36
N LEU A 76 1.29 25.50 -5.20
CA LEU A 76 0.27 25.53 -6.27
C LEU A 76 0.34 26.78 -7.15
N ARG A 77 1.13 27.80 -6.82
CA ARG A 77 1.25 29.01 -7.64
C ARG A 77 1.63 28.66 -9.08
N GLU A 78 0.95 29.31 -10.03
CA GLU A 78 1.19 29.16 -11.48
C GLU A 78 1.02 27.71 -12.01
N ALA A 79 0.23 26.88 -11.32
CA ALA A 79 -0.14 25.60 -11.83
C ALA A 79 -1.32 25.69 -12.80
N ASP A 80 -1.28 24.90 -13.87
CA ASP A 80 -2.38 24.79 -14.84
C ASP A 80 -3.35 23.67 -14.47
N CYS A 81 -2.86 22.62 -13.83
CA CYS A 81 -3.65 21.47 -13.39
C CYS A 81 -3.09 20.88 -12.11
N VAL A 82 -3.99 20.45 -11.23
CA VAL A 82 -3.65 19.73 -10.00
C VAL A 82 -4.20 18.31 -10.05
N PHE A 83 -3.33 17.33 -9.79
CA PHE A 83 -3.73 15.98 -9.45
C PHE A 83 -3.64 15.80 -7.94
N HIS A 84 -4.78 15.68 -7.29
CA HIS A 84 -4.83 15.46 -5.85
C HIS A 84 -4.89 13.99 -5.54
N VAL A 85 -3.69 13.39 -5.38
CA VAL A 85 -3.46 11.94 -5.15
C VAL A 85 -3.17 11.65 -3.67
N ALA A 86 -2.74 12.65 -2.90
CA ALA A 86 -2.43 12.50 -1.49
C ALA A 86 -3.63 11.94 -0.70
N SER A 87 -3.37 10.91 0.09
CA SER A 87 -4.34 10.31 1.01
C SER A 87 -3.65 9.53 2.12
N TYR A 88 -4.33 9.35 3.25
CA TYR A 88 -3.85 8.63 4.41
C TYR A 88 -4.91 7.65 4.93
N GLY A 89 -4.47 6.55 5.56
CA GLY A 89 -5.36 5.65 6.28
C GLY A 89 -6.00 4.52 5.48
N MET A 90 -5.49 4.20 4.28
CA MET A 90 -6.11 3.20 3.39
C MET A 90 -5.99 1.76 3.91
N SER A 91 -4.99 1.43 4.72
CA SER A 91 -4.74 0.06 5.19
C SER A 91 -3.95 -0.01 6.49
N GLY A 92 -4.12 -1.12 7.20
CA GLY A 92 -3.35 -1.45 8.38
C GLY A 92 -3.56 -0.47 9.55
N LYS A 93 -2.49 -0.26 10.34
CA LYS A 93 -2.52 0.60 11.53
C LYS A 93 -2.91 2.06 11.26
N GLU A 94 -2.70 2.54 10.05
CA GLU A 94 -3.09 3.90 9.65
C GLU A 94 -4.60 4.09 9.75
N MET A 95 -5.41 3.05 9.48
CA MET A 95 -6.87 3.09 9.55
C MET A 95 -7.40 3.41 10.95
N LEU A 96 -6.60 3.20 11.99
CA LEU A 96 -6.96 3.48 13.39
C LEU A 96 -6.69 4.94 13.81
N GLN A 97 -6.04 5.74 12.96
CA GLN A 97 -5.67 7.13 13.23
C GLN A 97 -6.70 8.10 12.65
N VAL A 98 -7.93 8.01 13.12
CA VAL A 98 -9.11 8.73 12.57
C VAL A 98 -8.86 10.23 12.42
N GLY A 99 -8.34 10.90 13.46
CA GLY A 99 -8.09 12.35 13.42
C GLY A 99 -7.08 12.75 12.35
N HIS A 100 -6.02 11.96 12.17
CA HIS A 100 -5.02 12.22 11.12
C HIS A 100 -5.54 11.89 9.72
N ILE A 101 -6.41 10.89 9.59
CA ILE A 101 -7.12 10.59 8.33
C ILE A 101 -7.96 11.80 7.91
N ASP A 102 -8.75 12.37 8.83
CA ASP A 102 -9.59 13.54 8.52
C ASP A 102 -8.76 14.79 8.22
N GLU A 103 -7.66 14.99 8.94
CA GLU A 103 -6.76 16.11 8.72
C GLU A 103 -6.14 16.06 7.30
N VAL A 104 -5.63 14.91 6.88
CA VAL A 104 -5.02 14.77 5.55
C VAL A 104 -6.08 14.74 4.44
N ASN A 105 -7.10 13.88 4.57
CA ASN A 105 -8.02 13.60 3.47
C ASN A 105 -9.12 14.66 3.30
N ILE A 106 -9.60 15.26 4.39
CA ILE A 106 -10.67 16.27 4.34
C ILE A 106 -10.07 17.67 4.37
N THR A 107 -9.36 18.02 5.45
CA THR A 107 -8.80 19.39 5.60
C THR A 107 -7.75 19.65 4.51
N GLY A 108 -6.89 18.68 4.19
CA GLY A 108 -5.94 18.78 3.09
C GLY A 108 -6.62 19.05 1.74
N THR A 109 -7.73 18.34 1.44
CA THR A 109 -8.52 18.58 0.23
C THR A 109 -9.11 19.99 0.21
N CYS A 110 -9.62 20.50 1.34
CA CYS A 110 -10.09 21.87 1.43
C CYS A 110 -8.98 22.88 1.14
N HIS A 111 -7.75 22.65 1.62
CA HIS A 111 -6.62 23.54 1.33
C HIS A 111 -6.25 23.56 -0.15
N ILE A 112 -6.32 22.40 -0.82
CA ILE A 112 -6.09 22.30 -2.27
C ILE A 112 -7.18 23.08 -3.04
N LEU A 113 -8.46 22.89 -2.70
CA LEU A 113 -9.57 23.60 -3.33
C LEU A 113 -9.46 25.12 -3.12
N ASP A 114 -9.19 25.57 -1.89
CA ASP A 114 -8.97 26.99 -1.59
C ASP A 114 -7.84 27.58 -2.45
N ALA A 115 -6.72 26.89 -2.58
CA ALA A 115 -5.59 27.34 -3.38
C ALA A 115 -5.90 27.34 -4.88
N CYS A 116 -6.65 26.36 -5.39
CA CYS A 116 -7.09 26.33 -6.79
C CYS A 116 -7.97 27.55 -7.10
N LEU A 117 -8.94 27.85 -6.24
CA LEU A 117 -9.83 29.03 -6.40
C LEU A 117 -9.10 30.36 -6.24
N GLU A 118 -8.11 30.43 -5.33
CA GLU A 118 -7.31 31.61 -5.10
C GLU A 118 -6.43 31.96 -6.32
N PHE A 119 -5.72 30.96 -6.86
CA PHE A 119 -4.78 31.21 -7.97
C PHE A 119 -5.38 31.03 -9.36
N GLY A 120 -6.67 30.74 -9.47
CA GLY A 120 -7.37 30.58 -10.76
C GLY A 120 -6.88 29.36 -11.53
N ILE A 121 -6.59 28.26 -10.82
CA ILE A 121 -6.26 26.99 -11.44
C ILE A 121 -7.53 26.41 -12.06
N LYS A 122 -7.46 26.07 -13.34
CA LYS A 122 -8.65 25.67 -14.09
C LYS A 122 -9.03 24.19 -13.95
N ARG A 123 -8.08 23.29 -13.62
CA ARG A 123 -8.30 21.85 -13.63
C ARG A 123 -7.85 21.17 -12.35
N LEU A 124 -8.74 20.37 -11.75
CA LEU A 124 -8.43 19.53 -10.59
C LEU A 124 -8.96 18.11 -10.82
N VAL A 125 -8.06 17.13 -10.87
CA VAL A 125 -8.38 15.71 -10.88
C VAL A 125 -8.15 15.13 -9.49
N TYR A 126 -9.21 14.63 -8.87
CA TYR A 126 -9.16 14.03 -7.53
C TYR A 126 -9.10 12.52 -7.62
N VAL A 127 -8.11 11.91 -6.99
CA VAL A 127 -8.04 10.46 -6.85
C VAL A 127 -8.84 10.03 -5.64
N SER A 128 -10.03 9.54 -5.88
CA SER A 128 -10.98 9.00 -4.91
C SER A 128 -10.77 7.49 -4.71
N THR A 129 -11.83 6.73 -4.53
CA THR A 129 -11.84 5.28 -4.33
C THR A 129 -13.24 4.72 -4.52
N TYR A 130 -13.39 3.46 -4.89
CA TYR A 130 -14.70 2.79 -4.86
C TYR A 130 -15.31 2.70 -3.45
N ASN A 131 -14.49 2.83 -2.39
CA ASN A 131 -15.00 2.77 -1.01
C ASN A 131 -16.00 3.87 -0.66
N VAL A 132 -16.14 4.92 -1.48
CA VAL A 132 -17.14 5.99 -1.26
C VAL A 132 -18.58 5.48 -1.42
N VAL A 133 -18.76 4.37 -2.14
CA VAL A 133 -20.08 3.71 -2.33
C VAL A 133 -20.13 2.31 -1.70
N PHE A 134 -18.98 1.77 -1.22
CA PHE A 134 -18.90 0.41 -0.67
C PHE A 134 -18.88 0.42 0.85
N GLY A 135 -19.89 -0.18 1.46
CA GLY A 135 -20.04 -0.32 2.92
C GLY A 135 -20.03 -1.77 3.40
N GLY A 136 -19.47 -2.71 2.64
CA GLY A 136 -19.44 -4.13 3.02
C GLY A 136 -20.67 -4.92 2.56
N THR A 137 -21.53 -4.32 1.72
CA THR A 137 -22.65 -4.99 1.04
C THR A 137 -22.26 -5.37 -0.37
N GLU A 138 -22.92 -6.41 -0.93
CA GLU A 138 -22.65 -6.88 -2.28
C GLU A 138 -22.96 -5.80 -3.33
N ILE A 139 -22.03 -5.58 -4.26
CA ILE A 139 -22.22 -4.73 -5.44
C ILE A 139 -21.77 -5.50 -6.68
N VAL A 140 -22.72 -5.74 -7.58
CA VAL A 140 -22.50 -6.45 -8.84
C VAL A 140 -22.64 -5.48 -10.00
N ASN A 141 -21.53 -5.27 -10.73
CA ASN A 141 -21.48 -4.38 -11.89
C ASN A 141 -22.02 -2.96 -11.57
N GLY A 142 -21.62 -2.39 -10.41
CA GLY A 142 -22.05 -1.06 -9.98
C GLY A 142 -21.60 0.03 -10.95
N ASN A 143 -22.29 1.17 -10.97
CA ASN A 143 -21.93 2.32 -11.81
C ASN A 143 -21.99 3.61 -10.99
N GLU A 144 -21.69 4.72 -11.62
CA GLU A 144 -21.59 6.05 -10.98
C GLU A 144 -22.93 6.62 -10.50
N ALA A 145 -24.06 5.99 -10.86
CA ALA A 145 -25.38 6.33 -10.32
C ALA A 145 -25.61 5.79 -8.90
N LEU A 146 -24.73 4.92 -8.40
CA LEU A 146 -24.80 4.46 -7.02
C LEU A 146 -24.66 5.62 -6.04
N ASN A 147 -25.54 5.63 -5.03
CA ASN A 147 -25.46 6.58 -3.95
C ASN A 147 -24.16 6.41 -3.14
N TYR A 148 -23.67 7.54 -2.59
CA TYR A 148 -22.64 7.46 -1.56
C TYR A 148 -23.12 6.61 -0.39
N PHE A 149 -22.22 5.83 0.19
CA PHE A 149 -22.53 5.12 1.41
C PHE A 149 -22.74 6.11 2.55
N LEU A 150 -23.62 5.81 3.47
CA LEU A 150 -23.96 6.70 4.59
C LEU A 150 -22.71 7.01 5.42
N ILE A 151 -22.48 8.29 5.72
CA ILE A 151 -21.25 8.78 6.34
C ILE A 151 -21.00 8.09 7.69
N ASP A 152 -22.04 7.91 8.49
CA ASP A 152 -21.93 7.33 9.83
C ASP A 152 -21.82 5.79 9.82
N ASP A 153 -22.20 5.14 8.73
CA ASP A 153 -22.20 3.68 8.58
C ASP A 153 -20.96 3.14 7.85
N HIS A 154 -20.04 4.02 7.42
CA HIS A 154 -18.82 3.58 6.74
C HIS A 154 -18.03 2.57 7.57
N VAL A 155 -17.58 1.49 6.92
CA VAL A 155 -16.80 0.42 7.58
C VAL A 155 -15.44 0.87 8.07
N ASP A 156 -14.91 1.98 7.55
CA ASP A 156 -13.65 2.57 7.98
C ASP A 156 -13.65 4.11 7.82
N ALA A 157 -12.78 4.77 8.59
CA ALA A 157 -12.61 6.21 8.54
C ALA A 157 -12.02 6.69 7.20
N TYR A 158 -11.28 5.83 6.49
CA TYR A 158 -10.74 6.15 5.18
C TYR A 158 -11.85 6.31 4.15
N GLY A 159 -12.74 5.32 3.99
CA GLY A 159 -13.89 5.40 3.08
C GLY A 159 -14.76 6.61 3.38
N ARG A 160 -15.05 6.85 4.67
CA ARG A 160 -15.80 8.03 5.13
C ARG A 160 -15.13 9.33 4.71
N SER A 161 -13.85 9.50 5.00
CA SER A 161 -13.11 10.73 4.68
C SER A 161 -13.01 10.99 3.18
N LYS A 162 -12.81 9.93 2.39
CA LYS A 162 -12.75 10.01 0.92
C LYS A 162 -14.11 10.37 0.32
N SER A 163 -15.22 9.86 0.90
CA SER A 163 -16.58 10.22 0.50
C SER A 163 -16.86 11.70 0.71
N ILE A 164 -16.51 12.23 1.89
CA ILE A 164 -16.67 13.67 2.19
C ILE A 164 -15.82 14.52 1.24
N ALA A 165 -14.55 14.16 1.05
CA ALA A 165 -13.63 14.91 0.20
C ALA A 165 -14.05 14.90 -1.28
N GLU A 166 -14.53 13.77 -1.81
CA GLU A 166 -15.03 13.69 -3.18
C GLU A 166 -16.23 14.59 -3.39
N GLN A 167 -17.20 14.60 -2.47
CA GLN A 167 -18.37 15.45 -2.53
C GLN A 167 -17.97 16.94 -2.49
N LEU A 168 -16.99 17.33 -1.68
CA LEU A 168 -16.44 18.69 -1.65
C LEU A 168 -15.80 19.08 -2.98
N VAL A 169 -15.00 18.18 -3.57
CA VAL A 169 -14.36 18.40 -4.88
C VAL A 169 -15.40 18.58 -5.97
N LEU A 170 -16.38 17.68 -6.08
CA LEU A 170 -17.41 17.76 -7.12
C LEU A 170 -18.35 18.97 -6.92
N LYS A 171 -18.64 19.37 -5.67
CA LYS A 171 -19.41 20.59 -5.36
C LYS A 171 -18.64 21.88 -5.74
N SER A 172 -17.32 21.84 -5.75
CA SER A 172 -16.48 22.98 -6.14
C SER A 172 -16.35 23.15 -7.65
N ASN A 173 -16.90 22.22 -8.44
CA ASN A 173 -16.94 22.32 -9.89
C ASN A 173 -17.74 23.51 -10.35
N GLY A 174 -17.23 24.26 -11.35
CA GLY A 174 -17.88 25.45 -11.88
C GLY A 174 -17.71 26.72 -11.01
N CYS A 175 -16.97 26.62 -9.89
CA CYS A 175 -16.72 27.82 -9.06
C CYS A 175 -15.72 28.74 -9.73
N HIS A 176 -16.01 30.06 -9.62
CA HIS A 176 -15.16 31.14 -10.15
C HIS A 176 -13.96 31.40 -9.22
N SER A 177 -12.82 31.70 -9.82
CA SER A 177 -11.64 32.16 -9.09
C SER A 177 -11.90 33.46 -8.34
N LYS A 178 -11.28 33.58 -7.15
CA LYS A 178 -11.37 34.80 -6.32
C LYS A 178 -10.47 35.93 -6.82
N GLU A 179 -9.34 35.60 -7.43
CA GLU A 179 -8.32 36.61 -7.83
C GLU A 179 -8.19 36.73 -9.35
N LYS A 180 -8.47 35.68 -10.12
CA LYS A 180 -8.37 35.69 -11.59
C LYS A 180 -9.75 35.78 -12.23
N GLN A 181 -10.14 36.98 -12.67
CA GLN A 181 -11.42 37.19 -13.36
C GLN A 181 -11.56 36.24 -14.56
N GLY A 182 -12.71 35.56 -14.65
CA GLY A 182 -13.03 34.63 -15.74
C GLY A 182 -12.46 33.23 -15.64
N ALA A 183 -11.61 32.94 -14.66
CA ALA A 183 -11.15 31.56 -14.45
C ALA A 183 -12.18 30.71 -13.68
N ILE A 184 -12.59 29.60 -14.27
CA ILE A 184 -13.54 28.65 -13.70
C ILE A 184 -12.78 27.38 -13.34
N LEU A 185 -13.01 26.82 -12.15
CA LEU A 185 -12.43 25.57 -11.72
C LEU A 185 -13.31 24.40 -12.20
N HIS A 186 -12.77 23.55 -13.04
CA HIS A 186 -13.37 22.27 -13.42
C HIS A 186 -12.75 21.13 -12.64
N THR A 187 -13.56 20.28 -12.03
CA THR A 187 -13.13 19.18 -11.18
C THR A 187 -13.74 17.87 -11.64
N CYS A 188 -13.00 16.77 -11.47
CA CYS A 188 -13.55 15.43 -11.58
C CYS A 188 -12.93 14.50 -10.53
N ALA A 189 -13.58 13.37 -10.29
CA ALA A 189 -13.13 12.34 -9.36
C ALA A 189 -12.88 11.00 -10.08
N ILE A 190 -11.75 10.38 -9.80
CA ILE A 190 -11.43 9.05 -10.28
C ILE A 190 -11.56 8.08 -9.10
N ARG A 191 -12.37 7.04 -9.25
CA ARG A 191 -12.65 5.99 -8.28
C ARG A 191 -11.93 4.69 -8.69
N PRO A 192 -10.62 4.54 -8.40
CA PRO A 192 -9.88 3.35 -8.79
C PRO A 192 -10.34 2.13 -8.01
N ALA A 193 -10.21 0.96 -8.64
CA ALA A 193 -10.23 -0.34 -8.03
C ALA A 193 -8.95 -0.59 -7.18
N ALA A 194 -8.76 -1.81 -6.67
CA ALA A 194 -7.51 -2.18 -5.99
C ALA A 194 -6.31 -2.02 -6.94
N ILE A 195 -5.38 -1.15 -6.59
CA ILE A 195 -4.26 -0.79 -7.46
C ILE A 195 -3.12 -1.79 -7.28
N TYR A 196 -2.55 -2.29 -8.38
CA TYR A 196 -1.42 -3.19 -8.36
C TYR A 196 -0.38 -2.84 -9.42
N GLY A 197 0.83 -3.40 -9.29
CA GLY A 197 1.91 -3.19 -10.24
C GLY A 197 3.29 -3.19 -9.58
N PRO A 198 4.37 -3.05 -10.39
CA PRO A 198 5.73 -2.93 -9.90
C PRO A 198 5.92 -1.72 -8.98
N GLY A 199 6.34 -1.96 -7.73
CA GLY A 199 6.57 -0.87 -6.79
C GLY A 199 5.38 -0.50 -5.91
N GLU A 200 4.29 -1.26 -5.95
CA GLU A 200 3.21 -1.12 -4.99
C GLU A 200 3.73 -1.36 -3.56
N GLU A 201 3.38 -0.47 -2.60
CA GLU A 201 4.01 -0.43 -1.27
C GLU A 201 3.07 -0.82 -0.12
N ARG A 202 1.77 -1.01 -0.36
CA ARG A 202 0.77 -1.15 0.71
C ARG A 202 0.14 -2.54 0.78
N HIS A 203 -0.50 -3.00 -0.29
CA HIS A 203 -1.25 -4.25 -0.30
C HIS A 203 -0.36 -5.46 -0.53
N VAL A 204 0.39 -5.47 -1.61
CA VAL A 204 1.23 -6.61 -2.00
C VAL A 204 2.33 -6.89 -0.98
N PRO A 205 3.13 -5.91 -0.52
CA PRO A 205 4.16 -6.17 0.48
C PRO A 205 3.59 -6.70 1.79
N ARG A 206 2.40 -6.24 2.19
CA ARG A 206 1.74 -6.73 3.40
C ARG A 206 1.35 -8.19 3.29
N ILE A 207 0.73 -8.58 2.17
CA ILE A 207 0.34 -9.98 1.91
C ILE A 207 1.58 -10.86 1.82
N LEU A 208 2.63 -10.42 1.12
CA LEU A 208 3.89 -11.14 1.04
C LEU A 208 4.57 -11.30 2.41
N ASN A 209 4.49 -10.28 3.27
CA ASN A 209 4.99 -10.35 4.64
C ASN A 209 4.21 -11.37 5.47
N LEU A 210 2.88 -11.37 5.42
CA LEU A 210 2.05 -12.37 6.10
C LEU A 210 2.37 -13.78 5.61
N ALA A 211 2.50 -13.97 4.30
CA ALA A 211 2.90 -15.26 3.72
C ALA A 211 4.31 -15.69 4.18
N LYS A 212 5.28 -14.77 4.17
CA LYS A 212 6.64 -15.02 4.67
C LYS A 212 6.67 -15.43 6.14
N MET A 213 5.82 -14.82 6.96
CA MET A 213 5.70 -15.13 8.40
C MET A 213 4.91 -16.42 8.66
N GLY A 214 4.26 -17.03 7.67
CA GLY A 214 3.34 -18.15 7.83
C GLY A 214 2.00 -17.75 8.48
N LEU A 215 1.63 -16.47 8.40
CA LEU A 215 0.40 -15.91 8.99
C LEU A 215 -0.74 -15.76 7.97
N LEU A 216 -0.68 -16.50 6.87
CA LEU A 216 -1.74 -16.59 5.86
C LEU A 216 -2.32 -18.01 5.80
N PRO A 217 -2.98 -18.50 6.87
CA PRO A 217 -3.38 -19.91 6.97
C PRO A 217 -4.62 -20.24 6.17
N CYS A 218 -5.49 -19.26 5.90
CA CYS A 218 -6.78 -19.47 5.24
C CYS A 218 -7.18 -18.32 4.32
N LYS A 219 -8.03 -18.64 3.35
CA LYS A 219 -8.76 -17.66 2.53
C LYS A 219 -9.96 -17.15 3.34
N ILE A 220 -10.41 -15.93 3.05
CA ILE A 220 -11.62 -15.34 3.63
C ILE A 220 -12.71 -15.32 2.56
N GLY A 221 -13.89 -15.81 2.89
CA GLY A 221 -15.03 -15.86 1.98
C GLY A 221 -14.98 -17.02 1.00
N ASP A 222 -15.90 -16.99 0.07
CA ASP A 222 -16.11 -18.01 -0.97
C ASP A 222 -15.25 -17.71 -2.20
N ASP A 223 -14.90 -18.73 -2.99
CA ASP A 223 -14.15 -18.56 -4.24
C ASP A 223 -14.97 -17.85 -5.34
N SER A 224 -16.29 -17.74 -5.19
CA SER A 224 -17.19 -16.97 -6.08
C SER A 224 -17.12 -15.46 -5.88
N VAL A 225 -16.58 -14.99 -4.74
CA VAL A 225 -16.43 -13.57 -4.44
C VAL A 225 -15.54 -12.90 -5.48
N LYS A 226 -16.02 -11.78 -6.04
CA LYS A 226 -15.29 -11.01 -7.07
C LYS A 226 -15.02 -9.59 -6.62
N SER A 227 -13.85 -9.10 -6.96
CA SER A 227 -13.43 -7.70 -6.80
C SER A 227 -12.65 -7.23 -8.01
N ASP A 228 -12.60 -5.92 -8.19
CA ASP A 228 -11.87 -5.29 -9.27
C ASP A 228 -10.44 -4.95 -8.90
N TRP A 229 -9.59 -4.98 -9.92
CA TRP A 229 -8.20 -4.55 -9.86
C TRP A 229 -7.91 -3.56 -10.98
N VAL A 230 -6.92 -2.70 -10.77
CA VAL A 230 -6.43 -1.78 -11.81
C VAL A 230 -4.89 -1.74 -11.80
N TYR A 231 -4.31 -1.99 -12.96
CA TYR A 231 -2.87 -1.88 -13.15
C TYR A 231 -2.43 -0.41 -13.12
N ILE A 232 -1.28 -0.14 -12.52
CA ILE A 232 -0.79 1.23 -12.30
C ILE A 232 -0.77 2.08 -13.56
N ASP A 233 -0.27 1.56 -14.70
CA ASP A 233 -0.18 2.34 -15.93
C ASP A 233 -1.56 2.61 -16.52
N ASN A 234 -2.53 1.68 -16.40
CA ASN A 234 -3.91 1.89 -16.80
C ASN A 234 -4.56 3.01 -15.96
N LEU A 235 -4.30 3.06 -14.65
CA LEU A 235 -4.78 4.13 -13.79
C LEU A 235 -4.15 5.49 -14.16
N VAL A 236 -2.85 5.52 -14.43
CA VAL A 236 -2.15 6.74 -14.85
C VAL A 236 -2.74 7.26 -16.16
N ASP A 237 -2.98 6.38 -17.13
CA ASP A 237 -3.64 6.78 -18.39
C ASP A 237 -5.05 7.35 -18.13
N ALA A 238 -5.85 6.72 -17.26
CA ALA A 238 -7.17 7.24 -16.90
C ALA A 238 -7.11 8.64 -16.26
N LEU A 239 -6.13 8.88 -15.37
CA LEU A 239 -5.91 10.18 -14.75
C LEU A 239 -5.57 11.27 -15.78
N LEU A 240 -4.71 10.93 -16.74
CA LEU A 240 -4.34 11.86 -17.81
C LEU A 240 -5.52 12.14 -18.75
N LEU A 241 -6.26 11.12 -19.15
CA LEU A 241 -7.49 11.27 -19.94
C LEU A 241 -8.51 12.14 -19.21
N ALA A 242 -8.70 11.98 -17.91
CA ALA A 242 -9.57 12.81 -17.11
C ALA A 242 -9.12 14.28 -17.10
N SER A 243 -7.80 14.56 -16.97
CA SER A 243 -7.28 15.91 -17.02
C SER A 243 -7.45 16.58 -18.40
N MET A 244 -7.35 15.80 -19.47
CA MET A 244 -7.60 16.25 -20.85
C MET A 244 -9.10 16.52 -21.08
N ALA A 245 -9.98 15.69 -20.52
CA ALA A 245 -11.43 15.86 -20.59
C ALA A 245 -11.95 17.05 -19.75
N LEU A 246 -11.08 17.68 -18.94
CA LEU A 246 -11.36 18.94 -18.23
C LEU A 246 -10.86 20.19 -18.98
N LEU A 247 -10.34 20.07 -20.21
CA LEU A 247 -9.92 21.23 -21.00
C LEU A 247 -11.12 22.08 -21.42
N ASP A 248 -11.02 23.39 -21.25
CA ASP A 248 -12.06 24.38 -21.66
C ASP A 248 -12.05 24.61 -23.17
N ASP A 249 -10.85 24.75 -23.74
CA ASP A 249 -10.65 25.25 -25.10
C ASP A 249 -10.41 24.09 -26.09
N ILE A 250 -11.42 23.24 -26.31
CA ILE A 250 -11.36 22.23 -27.39
C ILE A 250 -12.14 22.78 -28.58
N PRO A 251 -11.48 23.01 -29.75
CA PRO A 251 -12.14 23.50 -30.95
C PRO A 251 -13.34 22.63 -31.37
N GLY A 252 -14.49 23.27 -31.58
CA GLY A 252 -15.71 22.60 -32.01
C GLY A 252 -16.54 21.94 -30.89
N ARG A 253 -16.15 22.11 -29.64
CA ARG A 253 -16.99 21.70 -28.49
C ARG A 253 -17.81 22.89 -27.97
N GLU A 254 -19.10 22.67 -27.90
CA GLU A 254 -20.02 23.58 -27.20
C GLU A 254 -20.33 23.07 -25.81
N GLY A 255 -20.35 23.94 -24.79
CA GLY A 255 -20.67 23.60 -23.41
C GLY A 255 -19.45 23.26 -22.53
N PRO A 256 -19.70 22.85 -21.25
CA PRO A 256 -18.65 22.58 -20.28
C PRO A 256 -17.77 21.37 -20.67
N PRO A 257 -16.57 21.25 -20.09
CA PRO A 257 -15.73 20.07 -20.28
C PRO A 257 -16.45 18.76 -19.91
N VAL A 258 -16.22 17.70 -20.69
CA VAL A 258 -16.94 16.40 -20.56
C VAL A 258 -16.81 15.82 -19.14
N ALA A 259 -15.61 15.90 -18.54
CA ALA A 259 -15.38 15.38 -17.20
C ALA A 259 -15.78 16.34 -16.07
N SER A 260 -16.27 17.53 -16.40
CA SER A 260 -16.60 18.59 -15.41
C SER A 260 -17.72 18.15 -14.47
N GLY A 261 -17.40 18.04 -13.18
CA GLY A 261 -18.32 17.58 -12.14
C GLY A 261 -18.63 16.07 -12.13
N GLN A 262 -17.84 15.28 -12.88
CA GLN A 262 -18.09 13.85 -13.04
C GLN A 262 -17.19 12.99 -12.14
N ALA A 263 -17.69 11.80 -11.79
CA ALA A 263 -16.91 10.73 -11.18
C ALA A 263 -16.82 9.54 -12.14
N TYR A 264 -15.73 8.75 -12.05
CA TYR A 264 -15.48 7.61 -12.94
C TYR A 264 -14.89 6.43 -12.17
N PHE A 265 -15.48 5.24 -12.31
CA PHE A 265 -14.86 3.99 -11.88
C PHE A 265 -13.78 3.57 -12.88
N ILE A 266 -12.60 3.24 -12.37
CA ILE A 266 -11.46 2.82 -13.16
C ILE A 266 -10.96 1.46 -12.68
N ASN A 267 -11.03 0.47 -13.57
CA ASN A 267 -10.56 -0.90 -13.37
C ASN A 267 -10.11 -1.52 -14.70
N ASP A 268 -9.53 -2.72 -14.65
CA ASP A 268 -9.05 -3.44 -15.82
C ASP A 268 -10.17 -4.24 -16.55
N GLY A 269 -11.43 -4.14 -16.11
CA GLY A 269 -12.58 -4.80 -16.72
C GLY A 269 -12.66 -6.32 -16.51
N ALA A 270 -11.90 -6.86 -15.56
CA ALA A 270 -11.80 -8.30 -15.30
C ALA A 270 -11.99 -8.63 -13.80
N PRO A 271 -13.23 -8.56 -13.28
CA PRO A 271 -13.50 -8.86 -11.88
C PRO A 271 -13.14 -10.30 -11.52
N VAL A 272 -12.35 -10.49 -10.46
CA VAL A 272 -11.76 -11.78 -10.09
C VAL A 272 -11.73 -11.94 -8.56
N ASN A 273 -11.68 -13.18 -8.07
CA ASN A 273 -11.44 -13.43 -6.66
C ASN A 273 -10.04 -12.94 -6.26
N SER A 274 -9.93 -12.16 -5.17
CA SER A 274 -8.67 -11.56 -4.73
C SER A 274 -7.58 -12.59 -4.41
N PHE A 275 -7.93 -13.75 -3.85
CA PHE A 275 -6.96 -14.82 -3.59
C PHE A 275 -6.52 -15.49 -4.89
N ALA A 276 -7.44 -15.73 -5.83
CA ALA A 276 -7.12 -16.27 -7.14
C ALA A 276 -6.19 -15.33 -7.93
N PHE A 277 -6.44 -14.01 -7.85
CA PHE A 277 -5.60 -12.99 -8.48
C PHE A 277 -4.17 -12.98 -7.94
N LEU A 278 -4.00 -13.11 -6.63
CA LEU A 278 -2.68 -13.07 -5.96
C LEU A 278 -1.94 -14.42 -5.97
N ARG A 279 -2.64 -15.52 -6.29
CA ARG A 279 -2.05 -16.87 -6.29
C ARG A 279 -0.79 -16.98 -7.16
N PRO A 280 -0.75 -16.51 -8.44
CA PRO A 280 0.45 -16.59 -9.27
C PRO A 280 1.66 -15.90 -8.63
N LEU A 281 1.45 -14.73 -8.01
CA LEU A 281 2.50 -13.99 -7.32
C LEU A 281 3.06 -14.76 -6.12
N LEU A 282 2.20 -15.29 -5.24
CA LEU A 282 2.62 -16.05 -4.06
C LEU A 282 3.42 -17.29 -4.47
N LEU A 283 2.91 -18.07 -5.42
CA LEU A 283 3.58 -19.29 -5.90
C LEU A 283 4.90 -18.98 -6.60
N SER A 284 4.98 -17.92 -7.40
CA SER A 284 6.23 -17.50 -8.08
C SER A 284 7.33 -17.07 -7.11
N LEU A 285 6.95 -16.70 -5.89
CA LEU A 285 7.86 -16.33 -4.81
C LEU A 285 8.10 -17.48 -3.81
N ASP A 286 7.74 -18.72 -4.16
CA ASP A 286 7.89 -19.92 -3.31
C ASP A 286 7.16 -19.79 -1.93
N TYR A 287 6.03 -19.03 -1.88
CA TYR A 287 5.19 -18.99 -0.68
C TYR A 287 4.02 -19.95 -0.80
N ASP A 288 3.63 -20.50 0.34
CA ASP A 288 2.46 -21.37 0.42
C ASP A 288 1.16 -20.58 0.16
N PHE A 289 0.28 -21.17 -0.63
CA PHE A 289 -1.04 -20.63 -0.86
C PHE A 289 -2.05 -21.28 0.11
N PRO A 290 -2.91 -20.48 0.78
CA PRO A 290 -3.84 -21.01 1.78
C PRO A 290 -4.84 -22.00 1.14
N LYS A 291 -4.97 -23.18 1.77
CA LYS A 291 -5.84 -24.27 1.31
C LYS A 291 -7.21 -24.26 2.00
N SER A 292 -7.25 -23.83 3.25
CA SER A 292 -8.48 -23.74 4.04
C SER A 292 -9.19 -22.41 3.82
N THR A 293 -10.49 -22.37 4.13
CA THR A 293 -11.33 -21.18 4.00
C THR A 293 -12.02 -20.90 5.32
N ILE A 294 -12.13 -19.62 5.68
CA ILE A 294 -12.93 -19.14 6.82
C ILE A 294 -14.09 -18.28 6.29
N SER A 295 -15.27 -18.42 6.87
CA SER A 295 -16.39 -17.58 6.48
C SER A 295 -16.16 -16.11 6.86
N VAL A 296 -16.77 -15.20 6.11
CA VAL A 296 -16.71 -13.75 6.38
C VAL A 296 -17.14 -13.43 7.81
N HIS A 297 -18.18 -14.09 8.32
CA HIS A 297 -18.67 -13.88 9.68
C HIS A 297 -17.59 -14.20 10.74
N HIS A 298 -16.96 -15.38 10.66
CA HIS A 298 -15.89 -15.72 11.61
C HIS A 298 -14.64 -14.86 11.45
N ALA A 299 -14.30 -14.49 10.20
CA ALA A 299 -13.21 -13.56 9.94
C ALA A 299 -13.46 -12.17 10.54
N LEU A 300 -14.71 -11.67 10.52
CA LEU A 300 -15.09 -10.41 11.15
C LEU A 300 -14.97 -10.45 12.66
N ILE A 301 -15.39 -11.56 13.30
CA ILE A 301 -15.21 -11.74 14.75
C ILE A 301 -13.72 -11.69 15.10
N LEU A 302 -12.90 -12.45 14.37
CA LEU A 302 -11.45 -12.45 14.56
C LEU A 302 -10.84 -11.05 14.35
N ALA A 303 -11.24 -10.35 13.29
CA ALA A 303 -10.76 -9.01 13.01
C ALA A 303 -11.13 -8.00 14.10
N ARG A 304 -12.35 -8.09 14.67
CA ARG A 304 -12.77 -7.24 15.82
C ARG A 304 -11.93 -7.52 17.07
N ILE A 305 -11.67 -8.80 17.38
CA ILE A 305 -10.81 -9.20 18.50
C ILE A 305 -9.38 -8.68 18.27
N CYS A 306 -8.79 -8.91 17.10
CA CYS A 306 -7.45 -8.42 16.76
C CYS A 306 -7.36 -6.89 16.85
N SER A 307 -8.37 -6.17 16.35
CA SER A 307 -8.44 -4.71 16.42
C SER A 307 -8.49 -4.22 17.86
N CYS A 308 -9.32 -4.83 18.70
CA CYS A 308 -9.43 -4.50 20.13
C CYS A 308 -8.10 -4.71 20.86
N ILE A 309 -7.49 -5.89 20.69
CA ILE A 309 -6.20 -6.23 21.31
C ILE A 309 -5.12 -5.24 20.83
N TYR A 310 -5.07 -4.96 19.52
CA TYR A 310 -4.09 -4.03 18.97
C TYR A 310 -4.27 -2.61 19.53
N THR A 311 -5.49 -2.11 19.62
CA THR A 311 -5.79 -0.78 20.16
C THR A 311 -5.40 -0.67 21.64
N LEU A 312 -5.62 -1.71 22.42
CA LEU A 312 -5.22 -1.76 23.84
C LEU A 312 -3.70 -1.81 24.03
N LEU A 313 -3.00 -2.58 23.18
CA LEU A 313 -1.56 -2.79 23.29
C LEU A 313 -0.73 -1.72 22.56
N TYR A 314 -1.29 -1.01 21.59
CA TYR A 314 -0.56 -0.06 20.73
C TYR A 314 0.18 1.04 21.51
N PRO A 315 -0.39 1.65 22.59
CA PRO A 315 0.34 2.65 23.37
C PRO A 315 1.64 2.13 23.98
N TRP A 316 1.70 0.82 24.28
CA TRP A 316 2.83 0.14 24.92
C TRP A 316 3.80 -0.48 23.92
N LEU A 317 3.27 -0.96 22.78
CA LEU A 317 4.00 -1.71 21.76
C LEU A 317 4.22 -0.87 20.50
N LYS A 318 4.68 0.36 20.57
CA LYS A 318 5.02 1.20 19.40
C LYS A 318 6.04 0.55 18.42
N CYS A 319 6.04 -0.77 18.36
CA CYS A 319 7.00 -1.58 17.62
C CYS A 319 6.63 -1.68 16.14
N SER A 320 7.52 -1.24 15.27
CA SER A 320 7.37 -1.32 13.82
C SER A 320 7.40 -2.75 13.26
N TRP A 321 7.87 -3.74 14.02
CA TRP A 321 8.00 -5.14 13.62
C TRP A 321 6.73 -5.99 13.85
N LEU A 322 5.75 -5.48 14.62
CA LEU A 322 4.49 -6.19 14.80
C LEU A 322 3.71 -6.27 13.48
N PRO A 323 3.18 -7.46 13.14
CA PRO A 323 2.29 -7.60 12.00
C PRO A 323 1.12 -6.64 12.14
N GLN A 324 0.73 -6.03 11.04
CA GLN A 324 -0.44 -5.14 11.06
C GLN A 324 -1.69 -5.97 11.35
N PRO A 325 -2.63 -5.49 12.20
CA PRO A 325 -3.81 -6.24 12.54
C PRO A 325 -4.71 -6.44 11.31
N LEU A 326 -5.42 -7.55 11.27
CA LEU A 326 -6.55 -7.72 10.37
C LEU A 326 -7.69 -6.83 10.86
N LEU A 327 -8.21 -5.96 9.99
CA LEU A 327 -9.28 -5.04 10.32
C LEU A 327 -10.60 -5.44 9.64
N PRO A 328 -11.78 -5.14 10.21
CA PRO A 328 -13.07 -5.49 9.63
C PRO A 328 -13.26 -5.02 8.18
N ALA A 329 -12.82 -3.80 7.85
CA ALA A 329 -12.89 -3.27 6.50
C ALA A 329 -12.09 -4.12 5.48
N GLU A 330 -10.97 -4.70 5.91
CA GLU A 330 -10.16 -5.56 5.03
C GLU A 330 -10.83 -6.91 4.81
N VAL A 331 -11.55 -7.42 5.81
CA VAL A 331 -12.37 -8.64 5.66
C VAL A 331 -13.47 -8.43 4.62
N TYR A 332 -14.18 -7.29 4.68
CA TYR A 332 -15.20 -6.96 3.69
C TYR A 332 -14.61 -6.81 2.28
N LYS A 333 -13.44 -6.16 2.13
CA LYS A 333 -12.78 -5.94 0.83
C LYS A 333 -12.35 -7.24 0.13
N VAL A 334 -12.09 -8.32 0.86
CA VAL A 334 -11.71 -9.61 0.26
C VAL A 334 -12.82 -10.64 0.29
N GLY A 335 -13.80 -10.49 1.18
CA GLY A 335 -14.84 -11.49 1.46
C GLY A 335 -16.21 -11.17 0.89
N VAL A 336 -16.45 -9.98 0.34
CA VAL A 336 -17.74 -9.56 -0.22
C VAL A 336 -17.56 -9.13 -1.68
N THR A 337 -18.41 -9.62 -2.55
CA THR A 337 -18.40 -9.27 -3.98
C THR A 337 -18.64 -7.76 -4.16
N HIS A 338 -17.71 -7.09 -4.85
CA HIS A 338 -17.87 -5.71 -5.25
C HIS A 338 -17.01 -5.42 -6.50
N TYR A 339 -17.69 -5.16 -7.59
CA TYR A 339 -17.04 -4.75 -8.84
C TYR A 339 -17.93 -3.79 -9.62
N PHE A 340 -17.33 -2.98 -10.48
CA PHE A 340 -17.93 -1.81 -11.08
C PHE A 340 -17.71 -1.77 -12.58
N SER A 341 -18.66 -1.16 -13.29
CA SER A 341 -18.58 -0.95 -14.73
C SER A 341 -17.68 0.22 -15.09
N PRO A 342 -16.64 0.05 -15.92
CA PRO A 342 -15.85 1.15 -16.45
C PRO A 342 -16.48 1.81 -17.69
N LEU A 343 -17.74 1.52 -18.00
CA LEU A 343 -18.40 1.93 -19.25
C LEU A 343 -18.42 3.45 -19.43
N LYS A 344 -18.77 4.19 -18.37
CA LYS A 344 -18.79 5.66 -18.41
C LYS A 344 -17.40 6.25 -18.72
N ALA A 345 -16.35 5.73 -18.10
CA ALA A 345 -14.98 6.13 -18.38
C ALA A 345 -14.58 5.81 -19.83
N LYS A 346 -15.03 4.69 -20.37
CA LYS A 346 -14.80 4.31 -21.77
C LYS A 346 -15.50 5.28 -22.74
N GLU A 347 -16.78 5.59 -22.49
CA GLU A 347 -17.57 6.42 -23.38
C GLU A 347 -17.16 7.90 -23.33
N GLU A 348 -16.94 8.46 -22.13
CA GLU A 348 -16.70 9.88 -21.93
C GLU A 348 -15.21 10.25 -22.00
N LEU A 349 -14.32 9.42 -21.42
CA LEU A 349 -12.87 9.67 -21.41
C LEU A 349 -12.11 8.94 -22.51
N GLY A 350 -12.72 7.95 -23.17
CA GLY A 350 -12.03 7.06 -24.09
C GLY A 350 -11.11 6.06 -23.37
N TYR A 351 -11.35 5.79 -22.09
CA TYR A 351 -10.53 4.89 -21.29
C TYR A 351 -10.66 3.44 -21.77
N VAL A 352 -9.52 2.85 -22.11
CA VAL A 352 -9.39 1.42 -22.42
C VAL A 352 -8.14 0.92 -21.73
N PRO A 353 -8.22 -0.11 -20.86
CA PRO A 353 -7.02 -0.69 -20.26
C PRO A 353 -6.02 -1.13 -21.36
N ARG A 354 -4.80 -0.56 -21.34
CA ARG A 354 -3.75 -0.88 -22.32
C ARG A 354 -2.97 -2.13 -21.93
N VAL A 355 -2.82 -2.35 -20.62
CA VAL A 355 -2.12 -3.50 -20.06
C VAL A 355 -3.16 -4.48 -19.52
N SER A 356 -3.13 -5.70 -20.03
CA SER A 356 -4.02 -6.76 -19.56
C SER A 356 -3.66 -7.20 -18.12
N PRO A 357 -4.61 -7.77 -17.34
CA PRO A 357 -4.33 -8.28 -16.00
C PRO A 357 -3.20 -9.33 -15.96
N HIS A 358 -3.06 -10.13 -17.02
CA HIS A 358 -2.01 -11.13 -17.15
C HIS A 358 -0.62 -10.46 -17.30
N GLU A 359 -0.49 -9.49 -18.18
CA GLU A 359 0.75 -8.73 -18.41
C GLU A 359 1.12 -7.92 -17.16
N GLY A 360 0.17 -7.23 -16.55
CA GLY A 360 0.37 -6.48 -15.31
C GLY A 360 0.82 -7.36 -14.15
N MET A 361 0.24 -8.56 -14.01
CA MET A 361 0.66 -9.54 -13.01
C MET A 361 2.06 -10.08 -13.30
N ALA A 362 2.40 -10.37 -14.57
CA ALA A 362 3.74 -10.83 -14.95
C ALA A 362 4.81 -9.77 -14.62
N ALA A 363 4.56 -8.49 -14.93
CA ALA A 363 5.45 -7.38 -14.55
C ALA A 363 5.60 -7.25 -13.02
N THR A 364 4.50 -7.40 -12.28
CA THR A 364 4.49 -7.39 -10.81
C THR A 364 5.32 -8.53 -10.24
N ILE A 365 5.15 -9.75 -10.75
CA ILE A 365 5.93 -10.93 -10.36
C ILE A 365 7.41 -10.69 -10.59
N SER A 366 7.80 -10.23 -11.78
CA SER A 366 9.20 -9.96 -12.13
C SER A 366 9.85 -8.98 -11.16
N TYR A 367 9.14 -7.89 -10.81
CA TYR A 367 9.61 -6.90 -9.84
C TYR A 367 9.86 -7.50 -8.45
N TYR A 368 8.89 -8.27 -7.92
CA TYR A 368 9.04 -8.86 -6.59
C TYR A 368 10.02 -10.02 -6.55
N GLN A 369 10.19 -10.77 -7.64
CA GLN A 369 11.25 -11.77 -7.76
C GLN A 369 12.64 -11.14 -7.72
N GLU A 370 12.86 -10.03 -8.44
CA GLU A 370 14.12 -9.29 -8.40
C GLU A 370 14.39 -8.75 -6.98
N ARG A 371 13.37 -8.18 -6.35
CA ARG A 371 13.47 -7.68 -4.96
C ARG A 371 13.75 -8.82 -3.97
N LYS A 372 13.13 -9.98 -4.15
CA LYS A 372 13.39 -11.17 -3.33
C LYS A 372 14.81 -11.67 -3.51
N ARG A 373 15.35 -11.67 -4.73
CA ARG A 373 16.77 -12.03 -4.97
C ARG A 373 17.74 -11.13 -4.23
N LYS A 374 17.41 -9.86 -4.06
CA LYS A 374 18.20 -8.86 -3.31
C LYS A 374 17.98 -8.91 -1.79
N ALA A 375 16.96 -9.59 -1.31
CA ALA A 375 16.64 -9.71 0.10
C ALA A 375 17.18 -11.02 0.71
N ILE A 376 17.33 -11.04 2.03
CA ILE A 376 17.67 -12.27 2.76
C ILE A 376 16.40 -13.06 3.01
N ASP A 377 16.38 -14.32 2.56
CA ASP A 377 15.33 -15.26 2.90
C ASP A 377 15.46 -15.70 4.37
N GLY A 378 14.34 -15.93 5.04
CA GLY A 378 14.35 -16.32 6.44
C GLY A 378 13.20 -17.26 6.80
N PRO A 379 13.31 -17.95 7.93
CA PRO A 379 12.25 -18.82 8.43
C PRO A 379 11.04 -18.03 8.91
N THR A 380 9.93 -18.75 9.14
CA THR A 380 8.69 -18.19 9.69
C THR A 380 8.91 -17.58 11.08
N ILE A 381 8.00 -16.70 11.49
CA ILE A 381 8.06 -16.06 12.82
C ILE A 381 8.06 -17.09 13.96
N PHE A 382 7.40 -18.24 13.77
CA PHE A 382 7.38 -19.31 14.76
C PHE A 382 8.77 -19.88 15.01
N ALA A 383 9.61 -20.03 13.99
CA ALA A 383 10.99 -20.48 14.16
C ALA A 383 11.85 -19.41 14.89
N TRP A 384 11.62 -18.12 14.59
CA TRP A 384 12.23 -17.02 15.33
C TRP A 384 11.88 -17.06 16.82
N LEU A 385 10.59 -17.17 17.15
CA LEU A 385 10.11 -17.25 18.52
C LEU A 385 10.67 -18.48 19.23
N PHE A 386 10.66 -19.65 18.56
CA PHE A 386 11.21 -20.89 19.11
C PHE A 386 12.68 -20.75 19.49
N CYS A 387 13.52 -20.23 18.58
CA CYS A 387 14.94 -20.08 18.85
C CYS A 387 15.22 -19.03 19.94
N ILE A 388 14.59 -17.86 19.86
CA ILE A 388 14.82 -16.77 20.82
C ILE A 388 14.33 -17.17 22.21
N ILE A 389 13.11 -17.68 22.33
CA ILE A 389 12.54 -18.08 23.61
C ILE A 389 13.33 -19.27 24.17
N GLY A 390 13.64 -20.29 23.35
CA GLY A 390 14.39 -21.45 23.76
C GLY A 390 15.78 -21.10 24.30
N MET A 391 16.55 -20.30 23.57
CA MET A 391 17.87 -19.84 24.00
C MET A 391 17.80 -18.94 25.25
N SER A 392 16.79 -18.06 25.34
CA SER A 392 16.58 -17.21 26.52
C SER A 392 16.23 -18.03 27.77
N LEU A 393 15.34 -19.01 27.65
CA LEU A 393 14.99 -19.91 28.73
C LEU A 393 16.19 -20.74 29.18
N LEU A 394 16.99 -21.24 28.23
CA LEU A 394 18.21 -21.99 28.52
C LEU A 394 19.24 -21.12 29.25
N PHE A 395 19.44 -19.88 28.79
CA PHE A 395 20.31 -18.90 29.45
C PHE A 395 19.84 -18.61 30.88
N CYS A 396 18.56 -18.23 31.06
CA CYS A 396 18.01 -17.95 32.37
C CYS A 396 18.16 -19.12 33.35
N SER A 397 17.89 -20.33 32.86
CA SER A 397 18.02 -21.56 33.68
C SER A 397 19.46 -21.86 34.07
N ALA A 398 20.43 -21.58 33.18
CA ALA A 398 21.84 -21.87 33.41
C ALA A 398 22.57 -20.84 34.30
N PHE A 399 22.21 -19.57 34.21
CA PHE A 399 23.02 -18.48 34.76
C PHE A 399 22.34 -17.62 35.81
N ILE A 400 20.98 -17.48 35.77
CA ILE A 400 20.29 -16.64 36.73
C ILE A 400 20.14 -17.36 38.07
N PRO A 401 20.56 -16.77 39.23
CA PRO A 401 20.39 -17.38 40.54
C PRO A 401 18.89 -17.61 40.90
N HIS A 402 18.63 -18.68 41.66
CA HIS A 402 17.30 -19.12 42.03
C HIS A 402 16.36 -18.02 42.56
N PRO A 403 16.78 -17.09 43.45
CA PRO A 403 15.88 -16.04 43.95
C PRO A 403 15.35 -15.06 42.94
N TYR A 404 16.02 -14.93 41.76
CA TYR A 404 15.67 -13.98 40.71
C TYR A 404 14.89 -14.58 39.53
N LEU A 405 14.64 -15.91 39.52
CA LEU A 405 13.90 -16.58 38.45
C LEU A 405 12.39 -16.39 38.53
N GLY A 406 11.85 -16.16 39.75
CA GLY A 406 10.43 -15.95 39.95
C GLY A 406 9.56 -17.02 39.31
N GLN A 407 8.60 -16.62 38.48
CA GLN A 407 7.69 -17.53 37.79
C GLN A 407 8.39 -18.41 36.72
N MET A 408 9.66 -18.15 36.36
CA MET A 408 10.41 -18.95 35.36
C MET A 408 11.11 -20.17 35.99
N GLU A 409 10.91 -20.43 37.27
CA GLU A 409 11.49 -21.57 37.99
C GLU A 409 11.09 -22.94 37.41
N TRP A 410 9.88 -23.03 36.85
CA TRP A 410 9.43 -24.23 36.16
C TRP A 410 10.34 -24.62 34.98
N ALA A 411 10.82 -23.64 34.22
CA ALA A 411 11.70 -23.87 33.08
C ALA A 411 13.05 -24.43 33.54
N ARG A 412 13.59 -23.90 34.63
CA ARG A 412 14.81 -24.42 35.25
C ARG A 412 14.63 -25.84 35.78
N SER A 413 13.52 -26.12 36.46
CA SER A 413 13.20 -27.45 36.97
C SER A 413 13.11 -28.47 35.82
N LEU A 414 12.47 -28.13 34.70
CA LEU A 414 12.39 -28.92 33.50
C LEU A 414 13.77 -29.16 32.89
N HIS A 415 14.60 -28.15 32.75
CA HIS A 415 15.96 -28.29 32.21
C HIS A 415 16.86 -29.12 33.12
N LEU A 416 16.77 -28.96 34.46
CA LEU A 416 17.53 -29.78 35.42
C LEU A 416 17.03 -31.23 35.44
N PHE A 417 15.74 -31.47 35.22
CA PHE A 417 15.23 -32.84 35.06
C PHE A 417 15.84 -33.51 33.83
N VAL A 418 15.99 -32.79 32.70
CA VAL A 418 16.58 -33.34 31.47
C VAL A 418 18.10 -33.50 31.59
N PHE A 419 18.80 -32.46 32.03
CA PHE A 419 20.26 -32.40 32.01
C PHE A 419 20.91 -32.80 33.32
N ARG A 420 20.13 -33.07 34.39
CA ARG A 420 20.60 -33.63 35.68
C ARG A 420 21.59 -32.76 36.46
N SER A 421 22.21 -31.72 35.87
CA SER A 421 23.24 -30.92 36.48
C SER A 421 23.25 -29.51 35.93
N GLN A 422 23.42 -28.52 36.83
CA GLN A 422 23.55 -27.09 36.43
C GLN A 422 24.85 -26.83 35.64
N PHE A 423 25.91 -27.59 35.98
CA PHE A 423 27.17 -27.50 35.24
C PHE A 423 26.98 -27.96 33.79
N LEU A 424 26.32 -29.12 33.61
CA LEU A 424 26.01 -29.64 32.29
C LEU A 424 25.11 -28.70 31.50
N LEU A 425 24.14 -28.07 32.14
CA LEU A 425 23.28 -27.09 31.51
C LEU A 425 24.06 -25.88 30.97
N ARG A 426 25.05 -25.36 31.69
CA ARG A 426 25.98 -24.33 31.22
C ARG A 426 26.81 -24.79 30.03
N ILE A 427 27.32 -26.03 30.04
CA ILE A 427 28.03 -26.60 28.91
C ILE A 427 27.14 -26.66 27.68
N VAL A 428 25.90 -27.12 27.82
CA VAL A 428 24.93 -27.18 26.73
C VAL A 428 24.67 -25.80 26.13
N PHE A 429 24.50 -24.78 26.98
CA PHE A 429 24.37 -23.42 26.48
C PHE A 429 25.58 -22.96 25.67
N PHE A 430 26.80 -23.12 26.19
CA PHE A 430 28.01 -22.70 25.45
C PHE A 430 28.22 -23.53 24.17
N VAL A 431 27.92 -24.83 24.17
CA VAL A 431 27.95 -25.64 22.96
C VAL A 431 26.93 -25.16 21.93
N ALA A 432 25.72 -24.84 22.35
CA ALA A 432 24.70 -24.30 21.45
C ALA A 432 25.15 -22.96 20.82
N VAL A 433 25.70 -22.03 21.63
CA VAL A 433 26.23 -20.74 21.12
C VAL A 433 27.41 -20.98 20.17
N ALA A 434 28.31 -21.89 20.48
CA ALA A 434 29.44 -22.22 19.62
C ALA A 434 29.01 -22.84 18.28
N LEU A 435 28.01 -23.74 18.29
CA LEU A 435 27.41 -24.29 17.07
C LEU A 435 26.79 -23.23 16.20
N HIS A 436 25.97 -22.36 16.78
CA HIS A 436 25.39 -21.21 16.06
C HIS A 436 26.47 -20.29 15.49
N GLY A 437 27.55 -20.07 16.23
CA GLY A 437 28.71 -19.29 15.76
C GLY A 437 29.40 -19.94 14.55
N MET A 438 29.66 -21.24 14.60
CA MET A 438 30.24 -21.98 13.46
C MET A 438 29.32 -21.97 12.23
N GLU A 439 28.04 -22.19 12.42
CA GLU A 439 27.04 -22.11 11.34
C GLU A 439 26.98 -20.70 10.74
N ALA A 440 27.08 -19.64 11.56
CA ALA A 440 27.09 -18.25 11.10
C ALA A 440 28.33 -17.93 10.27
N VAL A 441 29.51 -18.38 10.71
CA VAL A 441 30.77 -18.21 9.94
C VAL A 441 30.68 -18.94 8.61
N TYR A 442 30.17 -20.17 8.62
CA TYR A 442 29.95 -20.93 7.38
C TYR A 442 28.93 -20.24 6.46
N ALA A 443 27.83 -19.75 7.01
CA ALA A 443 26.82 -18.99 6.26
C ALA A 443 27.44 -17.73 5.63
N TRP A 444 28.24 -16.98 6.36
CA TRP A 444 28.94 -15.80 5.85
C TRP A 444 29.88 -16.16 4.70
N TYR A 445 30.70 -17.22 4.86
CA TYR A 445 31.61 -17.68 3.83
C TYR A 445 30.87 -18.11 2.56
N LEU A 446 29.78 -18.88 2.70
CA LEU A 446 28.95 -19.30 1.57
C LEU A 446 28.24 -18.12 0.90
N ALA A 447 27.70 -17.21 1.71
CA ALA A 447 27.00 -16.04 1.22
C ALA A 447 27.91 -15.12 0.41
N ARG A 448 29.18 -14.98 0.74
CA ARG A 448 30.16 -14.20 -0.08
C ARG A 448 30.27 -14.71 -1.51
N ARG A 449 29.93 -15.97 -1.79
CA ARG A 449 29.94 -16.56 -3.14
C ARG A 449 28.58 -16.49 -3.83
N VAL A 450 27.49 -16.66 -3.08
CA VAL A 450 26.13 -16.81 -3.62
C VAL A 450 25.32 -15.53 -3.54
N ASP A 451 25.54 -14.72 -2.52
CA ASP A 451 24.79 -13.51 -2.22
C ASP A 451 25.68 -12.48 -1.48
N PRO A 452 26.74 -11.99 -2.14
CA PRO A 452 27.78 -11.18 -1.50
C PRO A 452 27.26 -9.90 -0.87
N TYR A 453 26.19 -9.32 -1.45
CA TYR A 453 25.56 -8.11 -0.94
C TYR A 453 24.97 -8.28 0.46
N ASN A 454 24.47 -9.46 0.77
CA ASN A 454 23.80 -9.77 2.03
C ASN A 454 24.64 -10.65 2.99
N ALA A 455 25.94 -10.83 2.75
CA ALA A 455 26.77 -11.76 3.51
C ALA A 455 26.73 -11.51 5.04
N ASN A 456 26.81 -10.25 5.49
CA ASN A 456 26.71 -9.89 6.89
C ASN A 456 25.32 -10.16 7.48
N GLY A 457 24.28 -9.94 6.71
CA GLY A 457 22.90 -10.25 7.13
C GLY A 457 22.69 -11.77 7.32
N TRP A 458 23.23 -12.59 6.43
CA TRP A 458 23.24 -14.06 6.57
C TRP A 458 24.01 -14.52 7.79
N PHE A 459 25.14 -13.88 8.13
CA PHE A 459 25.88 -14.16 9.35
C PHE A 459 24.99 -13.97 10.59
N TRP A 460 24.45 -12.77 10.78
CA TRP A 460 23.67 -12.44 11.97
C TRP A 460 22.39 -13.23 12.09
N GLN A 461 21.68 -13.44 10.97
CA GLN A 461 20.48 -14.26 10.98
C GLN A 461 20.78 -15.71 11.35
N THR A 462 21.87 -16.28 10.84
CA THR A 462 22.28 -17.66 11.17
C THR A 462 22.82 -17.76 12.59
N PHE A 463 23.51 -16.74 13.08
CA PHE A 463 23.96 -16.71 14.48
C PHE A 463 22.78 -16.80 15.47
N LEU A 464 21.66 -16.11 15.17
CA LEU A 464 20.48 -16.14 16.02
C LEU A 464 19.63 -17.40 15.86
N LEU A 465 19.55 -17.97 14.66
CA LEU A 465 18.59 -19.01 14.29
C LEU A 465 19.22 -20.36 13.94
N GLY A 466 20.55 -20.43 13.90
CA GLY A 466 21.26 -21.66 13.56
C GLY A 466 20.87 -22.21 12.20
N PHE A 467 20.71 -23.53 12.13
CA PHE A 467 20.33 -24.26 10.92
C PHE A 467 18.98 -23.84 10.32
N PHE A 468 18.06 -23.30 11.12
CA PHE A 468 16.79 -22.78 10.59
C PHE A 468 17.00 -21.64 9.57
N SER A 469 18.05 -20.84 9.71
CA SER A 469 18.46 -19.83 8.74
C SER A 469 19.34 -20.45 7.63
N LEU A 470 20.36 -21.20 8.01
CA LEU A 470 21.36 -21.75 7.08
C LEU A 470 20.73 -22.55 5.94
N ARG A 471 19.67 -23.32 6.20
CA ARG A 471 18.97 -24.12 5.18
C ARG A 471 18.46 -23.30 3.99
N PHE A 472 18.08 -22.03 4.19
CA PHE A 472 17.63 -21.15 3.12
C PHE A 472 18.78 -20.72 2.22
N LEU A 473 19.93 -20.42 2.82
CA LEU A 473 21.14 -20.10 2.06
C LEU A 473 21.65 -21.29 1.28
N LEU A 474 21.62 -22.51 1.89
CA LEU A 474 21.97 -23.76 1.19
C LEU A 474 21.04 -24.05 0.01
N LYS A 475 19.72 -23.78 0.15
CA LYS A 475 18.75 -23.90 -0.95
C LYS A 475 19.06 -22.90 -2.06
N ARG A 476 19.46 -21.67 -1.72
CA ARG A 476 19.86 -20.62 -2.66
C ARG A 476 21.15 -20.95 -3.41
N ALA A 477 22.11 -21.62 -2.74
CA ALA A 477 23.36 -22.05 -3.34
C ALA A 477 23.21 -23.25 -4.31
N LYS A 478 22.08 -23.97 -4.26
CA LYS A 478 21.77 -25.08 -5.17
C LYS A 478 21.02 -24.65 -6.43
N LYS A 479 20.45 -23.43 -6.44
CA LYS A 479 19.83 -22.80 -7.62
C LYS A 479 20.87 -22.03 -8.43
#